data_57cbd7d34c58bc2a4c1112d00882b854
#
_entry.id   57cbd7d34c58bc2a4c1112d00882b854
#
_cell.length_a   1.000
_cell.length_b   1.000
_cell.length_c   1.000
_cell.angle_alpha   90.00
_cell.angle_beta   90.00
_cell.angle_gamma   90.00
#
_symmetry.space_group_name_H-M   'P 1'
#
loop_
_entity.id
_entity.type
_entity.pdbx_description
1 polymer ?
#
loop_
_entity_poly.entity_id
_entity_poly.type
_entity_poly.pdbx_seq_one_letter_code
_entity_poly.pdbx_strand_id
1 'polypeptide(L)'
;MNYPKLFAPLDLGHVTLPNRILMGSMHTGLEDRARDYDKLAAYFAERARGGVGLMVTGGISPSIEGWLKPFGGRLTMPWHKPRHRKLTAAVHAEGGRICMQILHAGRYGYHPLSVAPSRIKSPITPFTPRALSPRGVERTIGDFVRCAQLAREAGYDGVEVMGSEGYLINEFIAARTNRRDDAWGGDAQRRMRFPVEVVRRTREAVGRDFIIIYRLSMLDLVDDGQNWDEIAALAKAVETAGASIINTGIGWHEARVPTIVTSVPRAGFAWVTRRLMGEVSIPLVATNRINMPEVAERILADGDADMVSMARPLLADPAWVNKARAGRSERINTCIACNQACLDHVFQNKRASCLVNPRACHETELKIEPTRVPKRIAVIGAGPAGMACASTLGERGHRVTLIDRADEIGGQFNVAKRIPGKEEFHETLRYFGHQLRDTGVELRLRENADVAMLRDGGYDEVVVATGVTPRQVDFPGSDDPRVLG
;
A
#
# COMPACT_ATOMS: atom_id res chain seq x y z
N MET A 1 13.30 -23.95 6.88
CA MET A 1 12.29 -22.86 6.80
C MET A 1 12.74 -21.92 5.69
N ASN A 2 11.89 -21.70 4.69
CA ASN A 2 12.18 -20.71 3.67
C ASN A 2 12.07 -19.32 4.33
N TYR A 3 12.96 -18.40 3.97
CA TYR A 3 12.96 -17.01 4.47
C TYR A 3 13.08 -16.89 6.01
N PRO A 4 14.16 -17.42 6.62
CA PRO A 4 14.30 -17.47 8.08
C PRO A 4 14.37 -16.09 8.75
N LYS A 5 14.91 -15.07 8.09
CA LYS A 5 14.96 -13.70 8.63
C LYS A 5 13.59 -13.05 8.60
N LEU A 6 12.84 -13.22 7.50
CA LEU A 6 11.50 -12.66 7.31
C LEU A 6 10.50 -13.18 8.34
N PHE A 7 10.61 -14.46 8.71
CA PHE A 7 9.73 -15.13 9.66
C PHE A 7 10.28 -15.22 11.09
N ALA A 8 11.44 -14.61 11.34
CA ALA A 8 11.93 -14.47 12.70
C ALA A 8 11.01 -13.51 13.49
N PRO A 9 10.68 -13.85 14.76
CA PRO A 9 9.93 -12.93 15.61
C PRO A 9 10.75 -11.64 15.87
N LEU A 10 10.05 -10.57 16.21
CA LEU A 10 10.66 -9.30 16.62
C LEU A 10 10.07 -8.86 17.96
N ASP A 11 10.92 -8.73 18.97
CA ASP A 11 10.54 -8.26 20.29
C ASP A 11 10.60 -6.72 20.33
N LEU A 12 9.50 -6.10 20.76
CA LEU A 12 9.38 -4.65 21.01
C LEU A 12 9.36 -4.33 22.52
N GLY A 13 9.73 -5.29 23.36
CA GLY A 13 9.76 -5.18 24.81
C GLY A 13 8.42 -5.52 25.47
N HIS A 14 7.35 -4.88 25.08
CA HIS A 14 5.99 -5.13 25.61
C HIS A 14 5.14 -6.07 24.74
N VAL A 15 5.59 -6.33 23.52
CA VAL A 15 4.91 -7.22 22.55
C VAL A 15 5.91 -7.82 21.58
N THR A 16 5.74 -9.09 21.25
CA THR A 16 6.51 -9.77 20.21
C THR A 16 5.68 -9.89 18.94
N LEU A 17 6.22 -9.40 17.82
CA LEU A 17 5.64 -9.56 16.49
C LEU A 17 6.01 -10.96 15.93
N PRO A 18 5.08 -11.67 15.25
CA PRO A 18 5.31 -13.05 14.80
C PRO A 18 6.20 -13.16 13.56
N ASN A 19 6.48 -12.06 12.91
CA ASN A 19 7.36 -11.95 11.74
C ASN A 19 7.77 -10.49 11.53
N ARG A 20 8.66 -10.24 10.56
CA ARG A 20 9.23 -8.94 10.28
C ARG A 20 8.51 -8.20 9.14
N ILE A 21 7.23 -8.49 8.94
CA ILE A 21 6.41 -7.92 7.86
C ILE A 21 5.44 -6.89 8.43
N LEU A 22 5.58 -5.66 7.96
CA LEU A 22 4.64 -4.57 8.20
C LEU A 22 3.77 -4.36 6.96
N MET A 23 2.44 -4.44 7.10
CA MET A 23 1.54 -3.91 6.08
C MET A 23 1.51 -2.39 6.20
N GLY A 24 2.21 -1.71 5.30
CA GLY A 24 2.29 -0.26 5.28
C GLY A 24 0.95 0.41 4.97
N SER A 25 0.81 1.62 5.46
CA SER A 25 -0.38 2.46 5.26
C SER A 25 -0.72 2.64 3.78
N MET A 26 -2.01 2.53 3.47
CA MET A 26 -2.56 2.83 2.15
C MET A 26 -3.99 3.34 2.30
N HIS A 27 -4.27 4.47 1.66
CA HIS A 27 -5.63 5.01 1.60
C HIS A 27 -6.48 4.15 0.66
N THR A 28 -7.59 3.61 1.16
CA THR A 28 -8.49 2.72 0.40
C THR A 28 -9.78 3.42 -0.05
N GLY A 29 -10.10 4.55 0.58
CA GLY A 29 -11.38 5.24 0.44
C GLY A 29 -12.49 4.65 1.29
N LEU A 30 -12.26 3.50 1.96
CA LEU A 30 -13.23 2.90 2.89
C LEU A 30 -13.21 3.57 4.27
N GLU A 31 -12.11 4.18 4.67
CA GLU A 31 -11.93 4.93 5.91
C GLU A 31 -12.68 6.26 5.94
N ASP A 32 -13.14 6.76 4.80
CA ASP A 32 -13.77 8.08 4.70
C ASP A 32 -15.20 8.10 5.22
N ARG A 33 -15.93 7.00 5.11
CA ARG A 33 -17.36 6.94 5.45
C ARG A 33 -17.62 5.91 6.55
N ALA A 34 -18.37 6.31 7.57
CA ALA A 34 -18.70 5.43 8.70
C ALA A 34 -19.38 4.12 8.26
N ARG A 35 -20.20 4.15 7.21
CA ARG A 35 -20.92 2.98 6.68
C ARG A 35 -20.00 1.95 6.00
N ASP A 36 -18.79 2.34 5.62
CA ASP A 36 -17.85 1.46 4.89
C ASP A 36 -16.85 0.77 5.84
N TYR A 37 -16.93 1.01 7.17
CA TYR A 37 -16.03 0.41 8.14
C TYR A 37 -16.19 -1.12 8.26
N ASP A 38 -17.36 -1.69 7.97
CA ASP A 38 -17.52 -3.14 7.91
C ASP A 38 -16.73 -3.74 6.72
N LYS A 39 -16.67 -3.03 5.59
CA LYS A 39 -15.84 -3.40 4.44
C LYS A 39 -14.35 -3.24 4.75
N LEU A 40 -13.98 -2.14 5.43
CA LEU A 40 -12.61 -1.90 5.87
C LEU A 40 -12.16 -2.98 6.88
N ALA A 41 -13.04 -3.40 7.77
CA ALA A 41 -12.78 -4.47 8.72
C ALA A 41 -12.52 -5.82 7.99
N ALA A 42 -13.36 -6.17 7.00
CA ALA A 42 -13.15 -7.37 6.19
C ALA A 42 -11.82 -7.32 5.41
N TYR A 43 -11.47 -6.16 4.85
CA TYR A 43 -10.21 -5.93 4.16
C TYR A 43 -9.00 -6.25 5.05
N PHE A 44 -8.92 -5.70 6.27
CA PHE A 44 -7.80 -5.94 7.18
C PHE A 44 -7.83 -7.33 7.80
N ALA A 45 -9.02 -7.87 8.13
CA ALA A 45 -9.17 -9.23 8.67
C ALA A 45 -8.64 -10.29 7.69
N GLU A 46 -8.87 -10.14 6.37
CA GLU A 46 -8.35 -11.07 5.38
C GLU A 46 -6.81 -11.08 5.36
N ARG A 47 -6.15 -9.92 5.54
CA ARG A 47 -4.68 -9.83 5.62
C ARG A 47 -4.12 -10.33 6.94
N ALA A 48 -4.85 -10.15 8.04
CA ALA A 48 -4.51 -10.75 9.33
C ALA A 48 -4.54 -12.29 9.24
N ARG A 49 -5.62 -12.85 8.70
CA ARG A 49 -5.72 -14.30 8.39
C ARG A 49 -4.62 -14.75 7.43
N GLY A 50 -4.19 -13.88 6.52
CA GLY A 50 -3.06 -14.05 5.61
C GLY A 50 -1.69 -14.11 6.29
N GLY A 51 -1.59 -13.83 7.60
CA GLY A 51 -0.39 -14.00 8.42
C GLY A 51 0.50 -12.77 8.57
N VAL A 52 0.01 -11.56 8.26
CA VAL A 52 0.75 -10.30 8.41
C VAL A 52 1.03 -10.04 9.90
N GLY A 53 2.29 -9.74 10.25
CA GLY A 53 2.71 -9.54 11.64
C GLY A 53 2.20 -8.26 12.27
N LEU A 54 2.22 -7.16 11.53
CA LEU A 54 1.71 -5.85 11.96
C LEU A 54 1.12 -5.11 10.77
N MET A 55 0.00 -4.43 10.95
CA MET A 55 -0.67 -3.66 9.90
C MET A 55 -0.82 -2.20 10.29
N VAL A 56 -0.87 -1.31 9.30
CA VAL A 56 -1.15 0.13 9.48
C VAL A 56 -2.32 0.54 8.61
N THR A 57 -3.28 1.27 9.18
CA THR A 57 -4.45 1.79 8.43
C THR A 57 -4.03 2.85 7.40
N GLY A 58 -4.93 3.19 6.49
CA GLY A 58 -4.86 4.47 5.77
C GLY A 58 -4.88 5.65 6.73
N GLY A 59 -4.43 6.82 6.25
CA GLY A 59 -4.30 8.01 7.08
C GLY A 59 -5.62 8.49 7.68
N ILE A 60 -5.66 8.62 9.00
CA ILE A 60 -6.78 9.13 9.80
C ILE A 60 -6.43 10.50 10.34
N SER A 61 -7.25 11.50 10.07
CA SER A 61 -6.97 12.86 10.48
C SER A 61 -7.24 13.11 11.97
N PRO A 62 -6.32 13.82 12.67
CA PRO A 62 -6.50 14.22 14.07
C PRO A 62 -7.39 15.45 14.24
N SER A 63 -7.67 16.20 13.16
CA SER A 63 -8.49 17.43 13.19
C SER A 63 -9.20 17.67 11.85
N ILE A 64 -10.10 18.65 11.78
CA ILE A 64 -10.74 19.07 10.54
C ILE A 64 -9.73 19.75 9.60
N GLU A 65 -8.83 20.56 10.15
CA GLU A 65 -7.77 21.23 9.38
C GLU A 65 -6.77 20.22 8.78
N GLY A 66 -6.68 19.02 9.38
CA GLY A 66 -5.80 17.95 8.93
C GLY A 66 -6.40 17.01 7.89
N TRP A 67 -7.62 17.19 7.45
CA TRP A 67 -8.23 16.36 6.42
C TRP A 67 -7.42 16.35 5.12
N LEU A 68 -7.29 15.19 4.52
CA LEU A 68 -6.77 15.08 3.16
C LEU A 68 -7.74 15.67 2.13
N LYS A 69 -9.03 15.41 2.33
CA LYS A 69 -10.16 15.94 1.55
C LYS A 69 -11.37 16.18 2.47
N PRO A 70 -12.34 16.98 2.07
CA PRO A 70 -13.55 17.24 2.89
C PRO A 70 -14.20 15.93 3.35
N PHE A 71 -14.51 15.86 4.63
CA PHE A 71 -15.15 14.70 5.27
C PHE A 71 -14.34 13.40 5.23
N GLY A 72 -13.02 13.46 4.98
CA GLY A 72 -12.10 12.32 5.05
C GLY A 72 -12.09 11.64 6.43
N GLY A 73 -11.49 10.44 6.48
CA GLY A 73 -11.37 9.64 7.69
C GLY A 73 -10.76 10.41 8.85
N ARG A 74 -11.40 10.35 10.04
CA ARG A 74 -10.94 11.07 11.24
C ARG A 74 -11.28 10.32 12.52
N LEU A 75 -10.45 10.53 13.56
CA LEU A 75 -10.72 10.08 14.93
C LEU A 75 -10.44 11.24 15.90
N THR A 76 -11.44 12.13 16.04
CA THR A 76 -11.29 13.39 16.79
C THR A 76 -12.18 13.45 18.03
N MET A 77 -13.21 12.58 18.11
CA MET A 77 -14.22 12.59 19.14
C MET A 77 -14.57 11.18 19.62
N PRO A 78 -14.99 10.99 20.89
CA PRO A 78 -15.30 9.67 21.45
C PRO A 78 -16.34 8.88 20.67
N TRP A 79 -17.32 9.53 20.05
CA TRP A 79 -18.37 8.87 19.25
C TRP A 79 -17.88 8.34 17.88
N HIS A 80 -16.63 8.59 17.50
CA HIS A 80 -16.01 7.94 16.36
C HIS A 80 -15.49 6.52 16.70
N LYS A 81 -15.21 6.23 17.97
CA LYS A 81 -14.61 4.95 18.42
C LYS A 81 -15.38 3.70 17.99
N PRO A 82 -16.73 3.65 18.02
CA PRO A 82 -17.45 2.42 17.68
C PRO A 82 -17.14 1.86 16.29
N ARG A 83 -16.97 2.71 15.28
CA ARG A 83 -16.61 2.27 13.93
C ARG A 83 -15.18 1.72 13.87
N HIS A 84 -14.23 2.36 14.58
CA HIS A 84 -12.86 1.87 14.67
C HIS A 84 -12.76 0.56 15.44
N ARG A 85 -13.58 0.35 16.48
CA ARG A 85 -13.66 -0.93 17.21
C ARG A 85 -14.08 -2.11 16.32
N LYS A 86 -14.94 -1.90 15.34
CA LYS A 86 -15.29 -2.95 14.36
C LYS A 86 -14.06 -3.44 13.61
N LEU A 87 -13.19 -2.50 13.21
CA LEU A 87 -11.95 -2.81 12.50
C LEU A 87 -10.97 -3.56 13.40
N THR A 88 -10.66 -3.03 14.59
CA THR A 88 -9.70 -3.66 15.50
C THR A 88 -10.16 -5.03 15.98
N ALA A 89 -11.44 -5.19 16.32
CA ALA A 89 -12.02 -6.46 16.72
C ALA A 89 -11.94 -7.51 15.60
N ALA A 90 -12.19 -7.14 14.35
CA ALA A 90 -12.11 -8.06 13.22
C ALA A 90 -10.66 -8.53 12.95
N VAL A 91 -9.68 -7.65 13.12
CA VAL A 91 -8.25 -8.00 12.99
C VAL A 91 -7.80 -8.89 14.13
N HIS A 92 -8.17 -8.56 15.36
CA HIS A 92 -7.81 -9.36 16.53
C HIS A 92 -8.46 -10.76 16.52
N ALA A 93 -9.69 -10.89 16.00
CA ALA A 93 -10.34 -12.18 15.81
C ALA A 93 -9.55 -13.13 14.90
N GLU A 94 -8.72 -12.60 14.00
CA GLU A 94 -7.81 -13.37 13.14
C GLU A 94 -6.37 -13.44 13.70
N GLY A 95 -6.16 -13.03 14.95
CA GLY A 95 -4.86 -13.04 15.63
C GLY A 95 -3.87 -11.97 15.14
N GLY A 96 -4.31 -11.02 14.32
CA GLY A 96 -3.50 -9.93 13.80
C GLY A 96 -3.31 -8.78 14.78
N ARG A 97 -2.40 -7.84 14.44
CA ARG A 97 -2.16 -6.57 15.14
C ARG A 97 -2.29 -5.40 14.18
N ILE A 98 -2.84 -4.28 14.67
CA ILE A 98 -3.10 -3.12 13.81
C ILE A 98 -2.82 -1.80 14.53
N CYS A 99 -2.02 -0.95 13.88
CA CYS A 99 -1.79 0.45 14.24
C CYS A 99 -2.63 1.37 13.37
N MET A 100 -3.04 2.50 13.92
CA MET A 100 -3.74 3.54 13.16
C MET A 100 -2.74 4.62 12.71
N GLN A 101 -2.66 4.92 11.41
CA GLN A 101 -1.87 6.06 10.96
C GLN A 101 -2.58 7.37 11.29
N ILE A 102 -1.91 8.25 12.07
CA ILE A 102 -2.36 9.62 12.30
C ILE A 102 -1.71 10.51 11.25
N LEU A 103 -2.54 11.03 10.35
CA LEU A 103 -2.11 11.85 9.22
C LEU A 103 -2.80 13.21 9.25
N HIS A 104 -2.01 14.27 9.30
CA HIS A 104 -2.47 15.65 9.10
C HIS A 104 -1.94 16.13 7.75
N ALA A 105 -2.86 16.39 6.81
CA ALA A 105 -2.51 16.65 5.41
C ALA A 105 -1.64 17.91 5.19
N GLY A 106 -1.67 18.86 6.13
CA GLY A 106 -0.91 20.11 5.96
C GLY A 106 -1.40 20.89 4.72
N ARG A 107 -0.47 21.45 3.96
CA ARG A 107 -0.74 22.18 2.70
C ARG A 107 -1.23 21.27 1.56
N TYR A 108 -1.17 19.94 1.76
CA TYR A 108 -1.74 18.98 0.82
C TYR A 108 -3.24 18.73 1.03
N GLY A 109 -3.85 19.36 2.03
CA GLY A 109 -5.30 19.28 2.23
C GLY A 109 -6.08 19.87 1.06
N TYR A 110 -6.96 19.06 0.48
CA TYR A 110 -7.83 19.43 -0.65
C TYR A 110 -9.08 20.18 -0.16
N HIS A 111 -8.89 21.18 0.71
CA HIS A 111 -9.96 22.00 1.28
C HIS A 111 -9.43 23.36 1.77
N PRO A 112 -10.27 24.40 1.88
CA PRO A 112 -9.85 25.77 2.24
C PRO A 112 -9.46 25.95 3.71
N LEU A 113 -9.73 24.96 4.59
CA LEU A 113 -9.39 25.01 6.01
C LEU A 113 -7.97 24.51 6.31
N SER A 114 -7.20 24.10 5.29
CA SER A 114 -5.85 23.56 5.45
C SER A 114 -4.91 24.55 6.16
N VAL A 115 -4.01 24.00 6.98
CA VAL A 115 -3.01 24.76 7.74
C VAL A 115 -1.62 24.18 7.51
N ALA A 116 -0.60 25.01 7.67
CA ALA A 116 0.80 24.66 7.47
C ALA A 116 1.70 25.45 8.42
N PRO A 117 2.99 25.13 8.56
CA PRO A 117 3.92 25.97 9.34
C PRO A 117 4.02 27.40 8.79
N SER A 118 3.98 27.56 7.47
CA SER A 118 4.01 28.85 6.79
C SER A 118 2.99 28.88 5.63
N ARG A 119 2.57 30.07 5.22
CA ARG A 119 1.58 30.28 4.15
C ARG A 119 2.19 30.05 2.77
N ILE A 120 2.59 28.83 2.47
CA ILE A 120 3.21 28.43 1.20
C ILE A 120 2.32 27.40 0.51
N LYS A 121 1.79 27.78 -0.68
CA LYS A 121 0.93 26.91 -1.49
C LYS A 121 1.70 25.70 -2.00
N SER A 122 1.07 24.53 -1.99
CA SER A 122 1.58 23.34 -2.68
C SER A 122 1.34 23.43 -4.20
N PRO A 123 2.24 22.90 -5.04
CA PRO A 123 2.02 22.82 -6.48
C PRO A 123 0.93 21.81 -6.89
N ILE A 124 0.57 20.87 -5.99
CA ILE A 124 -0.35 19.76 -6.30
C ILE A 124 -1.76 19.97 -5.74
N THR A 125 -2.03 21.08 -5.05
CA THR A 125 -3.38 21.40 -4.50
C THR A 125 -3.79 22.81 -4.86
N PRO A 126 -5.12 23.07 -5.04
CA PRO A 126 -5.61 24.40 -5.42
C PRO A 126 -5.60 25.42 -4.27
N PHE A 127 -5.59 24.97 -3.00
CA PHE A 127 -5.74 25.82 -1.83
C PHE A 127 -4.40 26.32 -1.29
N THR A 128 -4.38 27.55 -0.80
CA THR A 128 -3.24 28.10 -0.04
C THR A 128 -3.52 27.89 1.45
N PRO A 129 -2.67 27.19 2.20
CA PRO A 129 -2.90 26.92 3.61
C PRO A 129 -2.78 28.21 4.43
N ARG A 130 -3.42 28.23 5.58
CA ARG A 130 -3.23 29.25 6.60
C ARG A 130 -2.02 28.88 7.47
N ALA A 131 -1.14 29.83 7.74
CA ALA A 131 -0.04 29.63 8.67
C ALA A 131 -0.56 29.44 10.11
N LEU A 132 -0.04 28.42 10.81
CA LEU A 132 -0.35 28.17 12.20
C LEU A 132 0.29 29.27 13.10
N SER A 133 -0.49 29.84 14.01
CA SER A 133 0.07 30.64 15.10
C SER A 133 0.78 29.73 16.13
N PRO A 134 1.64 30.25 17.04
CA PRO A 134 2.24 29.42 18.11
C PRO A 134 1.21 28.65 18.94
N ARG A 135 0.09 29.27 19.28
CA ARG A 135 -1.05 28.60 19.95
C ARG A 135 -1.70 27.55 19.04
N GLY A 136 -1.75 27.79 17.73
CA GLY A 136 -2.24 26.84 16.75
C GLY A 136 -1.36 25.58 16.67
N VAL A 137 -0.04 25.73 16.74
CA VAL A 137 0.90 24.60 16.80
C VAL A 137 0.66 23.75 18.04
N GLU A 138 0.57 24.37 19.22
CA GLU A 138 0.30 23.67 20.49
C GLU A 138 -1.04 22.93 20.46
N ARG A 139 -2.10 23.55 19.91
CA ARG A 139 -3.40 22.89 19.71
C ARG A 139 -3.27 21.68 18.80
N THR A 140 -2.54 21.81 17.69
CA THR A 140 -2.35 20.71 16.71
C THR A 140 -1.60 19.53 17.36
N ILE A 141 -0.58 19.78 18.18
CA ILE A 141 0.07 18.72 18.98
C ILE A 141 -0.95 18.02 19.87
N GLY A 142 -1.79 18.79 20.58
CA GLY A 142 -2.88 18.23 21.40
C GLY A 142 -3.88 17.40 20.61
N ASP A 143 -4.15 17.75 19.36
CA ASP A 143 -5.02 16.98 18.46
C ASP A 143 -4.41 15.61 18.10
N PHE A 144 -3.09 15.53 17.83
CA PHE A 144 -2.38 14.26 17.64
C PHE A 144 -2.46 13.38 18.88
N VAL A 145 -2.17 13.95 20.06
CA VAL A 145 -2.22 13.23 21.34
C VAL A 145 -3.61 12.67 21.62
N ARG A 146 -4.65 13.50 21.49
CA ARG A 146 -6.03 13.07 21.69
C ARG A 146 -6.44 11.99 20.67
N CYS A 147 -6.02 12.11 19.42
CA CYS A 147 -6.27 11.11 18.39
C CYS A 147 -5.64 9.75 18.77
N ALA A 148 -4.41 9.73 19.27
CA ALA A 148 -3.73 8.52 19.74
C ALA A 148 -4.43 7.91 20.97
N GLN A 149 -4.89 8.70 21.93
CA GLN A 149 -5.67 8.21 23.07
C GLN A 149 -6.97 7.54 22.62
N LEU A 150 -7.69 8.19 21.71
CA LEU A 150 -8.92 7.63 21.14
C LEU A 150 -8.66 6.34 20.33
N ALA A 151 -7.51 6.23 19.66
CA ALA A 151 -7.09 5.02 18.98
C ALA A 151 -6.84 3.87 19.97
N ARG A 152 -6.11 4.12 21.05
CA ARG A 152 -5.93 3.14 22.13
C ARG A 152 -7.28 2.67 22.72
N GLU A 153 -8.18 3.59 23.01
CA GLU A 153 -9.52 3.29 23.52
C GLU A 153 -10.40 2.54 22.48
N ALA A 154 -10.12 2.68 21.20
CA ALA A 154 -10.78 1.96 20.12
C ALA A 154 -10.16 0.58 19.86
N GLY A 155 -9.14 0.17 20.61
CA GLY A 155 -8.55 -1.17 20.56
C GLY A 155 -7.40 -1.32 19.55
N TYR A 156 -6.83 -0.24 19.03
CA TYR A 156 -5.60 -0.34 18.23
C TYR A 156 -4.40 -0.76 19.12
N ASP A 157 -3.48 -1.53 18.55
CA ASP A 157 -2.24 -1.95 19.21
C ASP A 157 -1.19 -0.84 19.22
N GLY A 158 -1.38 0.18 18.40
CA GLY A 158 -0.50 1.33 18.29
C GLY A 158 -0.99 2.40 17.34
N VAL A 159 -0.13 3.39 17.14
CA VAL A 159 -0.32 4.43 16.10
C VAL A 159 0.95 4.59 15.28
N GLU A 160 0.78 5.01 14.01
CA GLU A 160 1.88 5.51 13.18
C GLU A 160 1.71 7.02 13.03
N VAL A 161 2.70 7.78 13.50
CA VAL A 161 2.78 9.24 13.33
C VAL A 161 3.38 9.54 11.97
N MET A 162 2.59 10.16 11.08
CA MET A 162 2.98 10.42 9.70
C MET A 162 3.89 11.66 9.60
N GLY A 163 5.22 11.41 9.58
CA GLY A 163 6.27 12.44 9.54
C GLY A 163 6.99 12.56 8.19
N SER A 164 6.43 12.03 7.09
CA SER A 164 7.08 11.99 5.77
C SER A 164 6.16 12.42 4.63
N GLU A 165 6.66 12.30 3.39
CA GLU A 165 5.99 12.50 2.10
C GLU A 165 5.38 13.90 1.89
N GLY A 166 5.85 14.91 2.65
CA GLY A 166 5.43 16.31 2.48
C GLY A 166 4.15 16.70 3.24
N TYR A 167 3.66 15.85 4.16
CA TYR A 167 2.55 16.18 5.05
C TYR A 167 2.99 17.11 6.21
N LEU A 168 2.06 17.57 7.04
CA LEU A 168 2.28 18.64 8.03
C LEU A 168 3.57 18.50 8.84
N ILE A 169 3.87 17.33 9.39
CA ILE A 169 5.08 17.12 10.18
C ILE A 169 6.33 17.34 9.33
N ASN A 170 6.36 16.76 8.12
CA ASN A 170 7.47 16.94 7.19
C ASN A 170 7.60 18.40 6.73
N GLU A 171 6.48 19.13 6.60
CA GLU A 171 6.48 20.57 6.31
C GLU A 171 7.15 21.39 7.43
N PHE A 172 6.99 20.98 8.70
CA PHE A 172 7.67 21.64 9.84
C PHE A 172 9.18 21.44 9.81
N ILE A 173 9.63 20.26 9.39
CA ILE A 173 11.03 19.86 9.40
C ILE A 173 11.81 20.51 8.26
N ALA A 174 11.24 20.54 7.05
CA ALA A 174 11.92 21.03 5.85
C ALA A 174 11.97 22.56 5.78
N ALA A 175 13.16 23.12 5.54
CA ALA A 175 13.36 24.57 5.36
C ALA A 175 12.52 25.12 4.19
N ARG A 176 12.26 24.30 3.16
CA ARG A 176 11.40 24.62 2.00
C ARG A 176 10.02 25.18 2.41
N THR A 177 9.41 24.63 3.43
CA THR A 177 8.03 24.90 3.83
C THR A 177 7.89 25.56 5.18
N ASN A 178 8.93 25.56 6.01
CA ASN A 178 8.95 26.21 7.31
C ASN A 178 9.83 27.48 7.30
N ARG A 179 9.19 28.63 7.10
CA ARG A 179 9.81 29.95 7.10
C ARG A 179 9.51 30.73 8.39
N ARG A 180 9.27 29.99 9.50
CA ARG A 180 9.01 30.58 10.83
C ARG A 180 10.32 31.04 11.47
N ASP A 181 10.22 32.06 12.29
CA ASP A 181 11.31 32.63 13.11
C ASP A 181 11.10 32.44 14.64
N ASP A 182 9.99 31.76 15.01
CA ASP A 182 9.67 31.45 16.39
C ASP A 182 10.28 30.09 16.88
N ALA A 183 9.84 29.61 18.03
CA ALA A 183 10.31 28.35 18.65
C ALA A 183 10.05 27.09 17.79
N TRP A 184 9.33 27.18 16.68
CA TRP A 184 8.92 26.10 15.81
C TRP A 184 9.56 26.18 14.40
N GLY A 185 10.49 27.10 14.16
CA GLY A 185 11.13 27.30 12.88
C GLY A 185 12.50 27.97 12.98
N GLY A 186 13.13 28.25 11.83
CA GLY A 186 14.50 28.76 11.74
C GLY A 186 15.51 27.63 11.59
N ASP A 187 16.33 27.35 12.61
CA ASP A 187 17.32 26.27 12.56
C ASP A 187 16.69 24.86 12.63
N ALA A 188 17.49 23.84 12.30
CA ALA A 188 17.05 22.45 12.28
C ALA A 188 16.51 21.99 13.64
N GLN A 189 17.14 22.40 14.74
CA GLN A 189 16.72 22.00 16.08
C GLN A 189 15.32 22.52 16.43
N ARG A 190 15.01 23.77 16.08
CA ARG A 190 13.68 24.35 16.27
C ARG A 190 12.65 23.74 15.32
N ARG A 191 13.03 23.43 14.06
CA ARG A 191 12.13 22.78 13.10
C ARG A 191 11.74 21.36 13.56
N MET A 192 12.65 20.56 14.12
CA MET A 192 12.34 19.20 14.59
C MET A 192 11.57 19.17 15.93
N ARG A 193 11.41 20.30 16.63
CA ARG A 193 10.66 20.35 17.89
C ARG A 193 9.23 19.88 17.75
N PHE A 194 8.54 20.20 16.64
CA PHE A 194 7.15 19.80 16.45
C PHE A 194 6.95 18.27 16.44
N PRO A 195 7.63 17.48 15.59
CA PRO A 195 7.51 16.01 15.63
C PRO A 195 7.96 15.40 16.95
N VAL A 196 9.02 15.90 17.56
CA VAL A 196 9.52 15.39 18.85
C VAL A 196 8.47 15.59 19.95
N GLU A 197 7.85 16.77 20.03
CA GLU A 197 6.77 17.03 20.99
C GLU A 197 5.51 16.18 20.71
N VAL A 198 5.16 15.95 19.46
CA VAL A 198 4.05 15.05 19.08
C VAL A 198 4.32 13.64 19.62
N VAL A 199 5.51 13.06 19.36
CA VAL A 199 5.87 11.72 19.82
C VAL A 199 5.93 11.65 21.35
N ARG A 200 6.65 12.57 21.98
CA ARG A 200 6.84 12.62 23.44
C ARG A 200 5.51 12.68 24.19
N ARG A 201 4.67 13.66 23.85
CA ARG A 201 3.36 13.84 24.53
C ARG A 201 2.40 12.70 24.19
N THR A 202 2.49 12.13 23.00
CA THR A 202 1.73 10.92 22.66
C THR A 202 2.16 9.77 23.56
N ARG A 203 3.48 9.51 23.72
CA ARG A 203 4.01 8.46 24.60
C ARG A 203 3.56 8.65 26.06
N GLU A 204 3.63 9.87 26.56
CA GLU A 204 3.13 10.20 27.90
C GLU A 204 1.64 9.88 28.08
N ALA A 205 0.83 10.15 27.06
CA ALA A 205 -0.62 9.98 27.10
C ALA A 205 -1.09 8.53 26.90
N VAL A 206 -0.35 7.73 26.11
CA VAL A 206 -0.74 6.34 25.79
C VAL A 206 0.02 5.28 26.58
N GLY A 207 1.03 5.65 27.38
CA GLY A 207 1.82 4.70 28.19
C GLY A 207 2.85 3.92 27.37
N ARG A 208 3.58 2.97 28.03
CA ARG A 208 4.71 2.23 27.44
C ARG A 208 4.30 0.98 26.67
N ASP A 209 3.12 0.45 26.92
CA ASP A 209 2.55 -0.77 26.37
C ASP A 209 1.74 -0.54 25.07
N PHE A 210 2.05 0.52 24.33
CA PHE A 210 1.39 0.91 23.10
C PHE A 210 2.44 1.22 22.02
N ILE A 211 2.31 0.65 20.84
CA ILE A 211 3.26 0.84 19.75
C ILE A 211 3.16 2.27 19.21
N ILE A 212 4.27 2.98 19.12
CA ILE A 212 4.37 4.25 18.39
C ILE A 212 5.37 4.07 17.27
N ILE A 213 4.86 4.00 16.03
CA ILE A 213 5.67 4.03 14.82
C ILE A 213 5.85 5.49 14.41
N TYR A 214 7.07 5.92 14.15
CA TYR A 214 7.31 7.20 13.51
C TYR A 214 7.69 6.99 12.05
N ARG A 215 6.92 7.57 11.11
CA ARG A 215 7.26 7.48 9.69
C ARG A 215 8.16 8.65 9.33
N LEU A 216 9.45 8.34 9.17
CA LEU A 216 10.53 9.29 8.96
C LEU A 216 10.79 9.49 7.46
N SER A 217 10.80 10.74 6.98
CA SER A 217 11.26 11.04 5.63
C SER A 217 12.78 10.90 5.54
N MET A 218 13.23 9.90 4.77
CA MET A 218 14.66 9.62 4.60
C MET A 218 15.25 10.30 3.37
N LEU A 219 14.41 10.60 2.38
CA LEU A 219 14.74 11.35 1.18
C LEU A 219 13.52 12.18 0.81
N ASP A 220 13.61 13.49 0.90
CA ASP A 220 12.50 14.38 0.51
C ASP A 220 12.36 14.46 -1.03
N LEU A 221 13.45 14.37 -1.77
CA LEU A 221 13.53 14.45 -3.24
C LEU A 221 12.95 15.77 -3.80
N VAL A 222 13.07 16.82 -3.01
CA VAL A 222 12.69 18.20 -3.35
C VAL A 222 13.81 19.16 -2.90
N ASP A 223 13.88 20.32 -3.53
CA ASP A 223 14.85 21.36 -3.16
C ASP A 223 14.56 21.88 -1.74
N ASP A 224 15.58 22.27 -1.00
CA ASP A 224 15.50 22.74 0.40
C ASP A 224 14.78 21.75 1.34
N GLY A 225 14.85 20.45 1.04
CA GLY A 225 14.45 19.36 1.93
C GLY A 225 15.46 19.15 3.06
N GLN A 226 15.27 18.08 3.84
CA GLN A 226 16.19 17.70 4.90
C GLN A 226 17.51 17.16 4.34
N ASN A 227 18.61 17.50 4.99
CA ASN A 227 19.90 16.83 4.79
C ASN A 227 20.05 15.62 5.71
N TRP A 228 21.11 14.83 5.52
CA TRP A 228 21.33 13.61 6.28
C TRP A 228 21.50 13.84 7.78
N ASP A 229 22.24 14.88 8.17
CA ASP A 229 22.52 15.16 9.60
C ASP A 229 21.23 15.55 10.33
N GLU A 230 20.34 16.29 9.68
CA GLU A 230 19.02 16.63 10.19
C GLU A 230 18.15 15.37 10.35
N ILE A 231 18.19 14.43 9.39
CA ILE A 231 17.44 13.17 9.41
C ILE A 231 17.92 12.28 10.56
N ALA A 232 19.25 12.10 10.70
CA ALA A 232 19.84 11.29 11.76
C ALA A 232 19.57 11.89 13.15
N ALA A 233 19.67 13.22 13.28
CA ALA A 233 19.35 13.93 14.52
C ALA A 233 17.87 13.75 14.90
N LEU A 234 16.95 13.86 13.93
CA LEU A 234 15.53 13.65 14.17
C LEU A 234 15.23 12.19 14.55
N ALA A 235 15.86 11.21 13.91
CA ALA A 235 15.69 9.80 14.26
C ALA A 235 16.03 9.54 15.73
N LYS A 236 17.18 10.03 16.21
CA LYS A 236 17.60 9.93 17.62
C LYS A 236 16.64 10.67 18.55
N ALA A 237 16.17 11.83 18.14
CA ALA A 237 15.27 12.64 18.96
C ALA A 237 13.88 11.97 19.12
N VAL A 238 13.33 11.36 18.06
CA VAL A 238 12.04 10.66 18.15
C VAL A 238 12.16 9.32 18.89
N GLU A 239 13.29 8.62 18.79
CA GLU A 239 13.61 7.46 19.64
C GLU A 239 13.59 7.86 21.11
N THR A 240 14.35 8.90 21.48
CA THR A 240 14.40 9.43 22.84
C THR A 240 13.03 9.88 23.31
N ALA A 241 12.20 10.44 22.43
CA ALA A 241 10.83 10.84 22.73
C ALA A 241 9.87 9.65 22.93
N GLY A 242 10.29 8.43 22.62
CA GLY A 242 9.56 7.20 22.91
C GLY A 242 8.90 6.53 21.70
N ALA A 243 9.38 6.76 20.47
CA ALA A 243 9.01 5.93 19.35
C ALA A 243 9.44 4.48 19.59
N SER A 244 8.64 3.51 19.12
CA SER A 244 8.93 2.07 19.23
C SER A 244 9.56 1.50 17.94
N ILE A 245 9.27 2.11 16.80
CA ILE A 245 9.70 1.69 15.46
C ILE A 245 9.85 2.94 14.60
N ILE A 246 10.86 2.98 13.73
CA ILE A 246 10.95 3.97 12.65
C ILE A 246 10.63 3.28 11.33
N ASN A 247 9.56 3.73 10.67
CA ASN A 247 9.19 3.33 9.32
C ASN A 247 9.71 4.37 8.33
N THR A 248 10.53 3.97 7.36
CA THR A 248 11.17 4.91 6.44
C THR A 248 10.22 5.35 5.32
N GLY A 249 10.27 6.62 4.96
CA GLY A 249 9.50 7.22 3.86
C GLY A 249 10.43 7.80 2.79
N ILE A 250 10.00 7.73 1.52
CA ILE A 250 10.82 8.15 0.37
C ILE A 250 10.01 9.05 -0.55
N GLY A 251 10.45 10.28 -0.69
CA GLY A 251 9.94 11.26 -1.64
C GLY A 251 8.65 11.96 -1.19
N TRP A 252 8.58 13.25 -1.44
CA TRP A 252 7.34 14.02 -1.28
C TRP A 252 6.38 13.71 -2.43
N HIS A 253 5.09 13.91 -2.23
CA HIS A 253 4.09 13.72 -3.30
C HIS A 253 4.31 14.65 -4.50
N GLU A 254 4.94 15.81 -4.30
CA GLU A 254 5.28 16.75 -5.37
C GLU A 254 6.64 16.47 -6.01
N ALA A 255 7.40 15.48 -5.51
CA ALA A 255 8.69 15.11 -6.09
C ALA A 255 8.51 14.51 -7.48
N ARG A 256 9.44 14.86 -8.39
CA ARG A 256 9.43 14.36 -9.76
C ARG A 256 10.17 13.05 -9.97
N VAL A 257 10.94 12.62 -8.96
CA VAL A 257 11.68 11.35 -8.99
C VAL A 257 10.73 10.20 -8.66
N PRO A 258 10.59 9.22 -9.56
CA PRO A 258 9.72 8.07 -9.29
C PRO A 258 10.26 7.21 -8.14
N THR A 259 9.40 6.77 -7.22
CA THR A 259 9.81 5.94 -6.07
C THR A 259 9.05 4.63 -5.95
N ILE A 260 7.89 4.50 -6.61
CA ILE A 260 6.98 3.35 -6.42
C ILE A 260 6.44 2.73 -7.71
N VAL A 261 6.76 3.27 -8.87
CA VAL A 261 6.28 2.78 -10.18
C VAL A 261 7.10 1.57 -10.66
N THR A 262 6.60 0.88 -11.69
CA THR A 262 7.20 -0.37 -12.19
C THR A 262 8.64 -0.21 -12.71
N SER A 263 9.00 0.97 -13.23
CA SER A 263 10.38 1.26 -13.69
C SER A 263 11.41 1.41 -12.56
N VAL A 264 10.96 1.57 -11.30
CA VAL A 264 11.86 1.57 -10.14
C VAL A 264 12.23 0.12 -9.80
N PRO A 265 13.53 -0.22 -9.68
CA PRO A 265 13.97 -1.57 -9.34
C PRO A 265 13.39 -2.07 -8.01
N ARG A 266 13.26 -3.39 -7.87
CA ARG A 266 12.91 -4.01 -6.58
C ARG A 266 13.95 -3.64 -5.53
N ALA A 267 13.47 -3.25 -4.33
CA ALA A 267 14.32 -2.80 -3.21
C ALA A 267 15.21 -1.58 -3.53
N GLY A 268 14.88 -0.79 -4.56
CA GLY A 268 15.72 0.31 -5.04
C GLY A 268 16.07 1.38 -4.00
N PHE A 269 15.37 1.40 -2.87
CA PHE A 269 15.61 2.34 -1.76
C PHE A 269 16.01 1.66 -0.43
N ALA A 270 16.30 0.35 -0.40
CA ALA A 270 16.70 -0.33 0.84
C ALA A 270 17.99 0.26 1.44
N TRP A 271 18.93 0.68 0.59
CA TRP A 271 20.17 1.36 0.99
C TRP A 271 19.96 2.60 1.85
N VAL A 272 18.81 3.26 1.69
CA VAL A 272 18.46 4.47 2.47
C VAL A 272 18.23 4.10 3.93
N THR A 273 17.49 3.02 4.19
CA THR A 273 17.26 2.50 5.54
C THR A 273 18.57 1.99 6.15
N ARG A 274 19.39 1.24 5.36
CA ARG A 274 20.71 0.78 5.79
C ARG A 274 21.59 1.92 6.32
N ARG A 275 21.52 3.09 5.70
CA ARG A 275 22.31 4.25 6.15
C ARG A 275 22.00 4.68 7.57
N LEU A 276 20.76 4.41 8.08
CA LEU A 276 20.33 4.74 9.45
C LEU A 276 20.60 3.59 10.44
N MET A 277 20.91 2.38 9.96
CA MET A 277 21.23 1.24 10.82
C MET A 277 22.43 1.56 11.72
N GLY A 278 22.27 1.32 13.02
CA GLY A 278 23.26 1.63 14.04
C GLY A 278 23.24 3.08 14.58
N GLU A 279 22.49 3.99 13.96
CA GLU A 279 22.30 5.36 14.50
C GLU A 279 21.23 5.41 15.61
N VAL A 280 20.30 4.46 15.62
CA VAL A 280 19.25 4.28 16.62
C VAL A 280 19.19 2.82 17.07
N SER A 281 18.58 2.55 18.23
CA SER A 281 18.45 1.20 18.79
C SER A 281 17.09 0.54 18.52
N ILE A 282 16.09 1.32 18.16
CA ILE A 282 14.76 0.82 17.83
C ILE A 282 14.71 0.28 16.39
N PRO A 283 13.82 -0.70 16.10
CA PRO A 283 13.73 -1.31 14.78
C PRO A 283 13.46 -0.32 13.65
N LEU A 284 14.17 -0.52 12.52
CA LEU A 284 14.03 0.23 11.29
C LEU A 284 13.30 -0.61 10.21
N VAL A 285 12.38 0.03 9.50
CA VAL A 285 11.55 -0.64 8.47
C VAL A 285 11.92 -0.11 7.09
N ALA A 286 12.42 -1.00 6.20
CA ALA A 286 12.63 -0.66 4.79
C ALA A 286 11.31 -0.67 4.01
N THR A 287 11.19 0.23 3.04
CA THR A 287 9.99 0.41 2.23
C THR A 287 10.33 0.59 0.75
N ASN A 288 9.32 0.66 -0.08
CA ASN A 288 9.31 0.87 -1.52
C ASN A 288 9.85 -0.30 -2.36
N ARG A 289 9.01 -0.75 -3.29
CA ARG A 289 9.34 -1.78 -4.30
C ARG A 289 9.79 -3.13 -3.72
N ILE A 290 9.25 -3.53 -2.57
CA ILE A 290 9.42 -4.85 -1.97
C ILE A 290 8.13 -5.62 -2.25
N ASN A 291 8.15 -6.63 -3.13
CA ASN A 291 6.93 -7.31 -3.59
C ASN A 291 7.03 -8.84 -3.61
N MET A 292 8.24 -9.40 -3.43
CA MET A 292 8.46 -10.85 -3.38
C MET A 292 9.27 -11.25 -2.13
N PRO A 293 9.06 -12.48 -1.61
CA PRO A 293 9.69 -12.91 -0.35
C PRO A 293 11.22 -12.96 -0.39
N GLU A 294 11.80 -13.33 -1.51
CA GLU A 294 13.27 -13.37 -1.69
C GLU A 294 13.87 -11.97 -1.63
N VAL A 295 13.14 -10.95 -2.09
CA VAL A 295 13.58 -9.55 -1.99
C VAL A 295 13.54 -9.09 -0.53
N ALA A 296 12.44 -9.41 0.18
CA ALA A 296 12.26 -9.08 1.59
C ALA A 296 13.31 -9.77 2.48
N GLU A 297 13.53 -11.07 2.26
CA GLU A 297 14.54 -11.85 3.00
C GLU A 297 15.94 -11.30 2.80
N ARG A 298 16.33 -10.96 1.55
CA ARG A 298 17.63 -10.39 1.26
C ARG A 298 17.89 -9.08 2.01
N ILE A 299 16.94 -8.14 2.02
CA ILE A 299 17.06 -6.88 2.77
C ILE A 299 17.37 -7.15 4.24
N LEU A 300 16.68 -8.10 4.85
CA LEU A 300 16.86 -8.45 6.27
C LEU A 300 18.15 -9.23 6.51
N ALA A 301 18.54 -10.11 5.59
CA ALA A 301 19.76 -10.91 5.69
C ALA A 301 21.02 -10.06 5.51
N ASP A 302 20.96 -9.07 4.62
CA ASP A 302 22.07 -8.12 4.36
C ASP A 302 22.19 -7.06 5.47
N GLY A 303 21.22 -7.03 6.42
CA GLY A 303 21.21 -6.05 7.51
C GLY A 303 20.85 -4.64 7.06
N ASP A 304 20.10 -4.51 5.96
CA ASP A 304 19.63 -3.20 5.47
C ASP A 304 18.49 -2.63 6.30
N ALA A 305 17.76 -3.49 7.03
CA ALA A 305 16.67 -3.13 7.92
C ALA A 305 16.33 -4.27 8.89
N ASP A 306 15.55 -3.98 9.93
CA ASP A 306 15.00 -4.96 10.88
C ASP A 306 13.65 -5.54 10.45
N MET A 307 12.90 -4.77 9.67
CA MET A 307 11.58 -5.11 9.12
C MET A 307 11.43 -4.61 7.68
N VAL A 308 10.45 -5.16 6.97
CA VAL A 308 10.05 -4.68 5.64
C VAL A 308 8.59 -4.24 5.63
N SER A 309 8.31 -3.13 4.93
CA SER A 309 6.96 -2.60 4.77
C SER A 309 6.45 -2.81 3.34
N MET A 310 5.26 -3.40 3.24
CA MET A 310 4.58 -3.68 1.98
C MET A 310 3.11 -3.26 2.07
N ALA A 311 2.64 -2.34 1.23
CA ALA A 311 1.22 -1.99 1.12
C ALA A 311 0.56 -2.69 -0.08
N ARG A 312 0.96 -2.31 -1.29
CA ARG A 312 0.39 -2.84 -2.55
C ARG A 312 0.59 -4.34 -2.77
N PRO A 313 1.68 -5.00 -2.34
CA PRO A 313 1.80 -6.45 -2.43
C PRO A 313 0.71 -7.18 -1.64
N LEU A 314 0.35 -6.69 -0.46
CA LEU A 314 -0.73 -7.24 0.37
C LEU A 314 -2.14 -6.81 -0.11
N LEU A 315 -2.24 -5.78 -0.95
CA LEU A 315 -3.44 -5.47 -1.74
C LEU A 315 -3.62 -6.48 -2.87
N ALA A 316 -2.54 -6.80 -3.59
CA ALA A 316 -2.53 -7.74 -4.70
C ALA A 316 -2.77 -9.18 -4.24
N ASP A 317 -2.18 -9.59 -3.13
CA ASP A 317 -2.34 -10.93 -2.55
C ASP A 317 -2.47 -10.89 -1.02
N PRO A 318 -3.68 -11.02 -0.47
CA PRO A 318 -3.88 -11.02 0.98
C PRO A 318 -3.24 -12.24 1.68
N ALA A 319 -2.99 -13.34 0.97
CA ALA A 319 -2.36 -14.57 1.48
C ALA A 319 -0.84 -14.60 1.25
N TRP A 320 -0.23 -13.51 0.82
CA TRP A 320 1.19 -13.40 0.49
C TRP A 320 2.10 -14.03 1.56
N VAL A 321 1.89 -13.68 2.84
CA VAL A 321 2.74 -14.14 3.96
C VAL A 321 2.61 -15.64 4.18
N ASN A 322 1.38 -16.18 4.16
CA ASN A 322 1.15 -17.61 4.31
C ASN A 322 1.69 -18.42 3.14
N LYS A 323 1.59 -17.90 1.90
CA LYS A 323 2.20 -18.52 0.72
C LYS A 323 3.72 -18.55 0.82
N ALA A 324 4.34 -17.44 1.23
CA ALA A 324 5.78 -17.36 1.44
C ALA A 324 6.25 -18.34 2.55
N ARG A 325 5.54 -18.37 3.69
CA ARG A 325 5.84 -19.28 4.79
C ARG A 325 5.74 -20.75 4.39
N ALA A 326 4.78 -21.09 3.54
CA ALA A 326 4.59 -22.44 3.01
C ALA A 326 5.58 -22.81 1.87
N GLY A 327 6.50 -21.92 1.50
CA GLY A 327 7.43 -22.15 0.39
C GLY A 327 6.78 -22.16 -0.99
N ARG A 328 5.64 -21.47 -1.13
CA ARG A 328 4.83 -21.41 -2.37
C ARG A 328 4.86 -20.00 -2.98
N SER A 329 6.05 -19.38 -3.02
CA SER A 329 6.22 -18.01 -3.53
C SER A 329 5.80 -17.86 -4.98
N GLU A 330 5.92 -18.93 -5.77
CA GLU A 330 5.47 -19.00 -7.16
C GLU A 330 3.95 -18.82 -7.32
N ARG A 331 3.17 -19.00 -6.24
CA ARG A 331 1.71 -18.80 -6.21
C ARG A 331 1.28 -17.42 -5.70
N ILE A 332 2.23 -16.54 -5.40
CA ILE A 332 1.92 -15.16 -5.00
C ILE A 332 1.44 -14.37 -6.22
N ASN A 333 0.29 -13.73 -6.09
CA ASN A 333 -0.19 -12.73 -7.06
C ASN A 333 0.59 -11.43 -6.85
N THR A 334 1.66 -11.25 -7.62
CA THR A 334 2.63 -10.19 -7.39
C THR A 334 2.11 -8.83 -7.82
N CYS A 335 2.30 -7.82 -6.97
CA CYS A 335 2.04 -6.42 -7.34
C CYS A 335 2.97 -5.98 -8.47
N ILE A 336 2.41 -5.60 -9.61
CA ILE A 336 3.13 -5.15 -10.80
C ILE A 336 3.48 -3.65 -10.79
N ALA A 337 3.27 -2.97 -9.68
CA ALA A 337 3.58 -1.55 -9.46
C ALA A 337 2.97 -0.58 -10.50
N CYS A 338 1.82 -0.91 -11.09
CA CYS A 338 1.14 -0.11 -12.12
C CYS A 338 0.45 1.15 -11.58
N ASN A 339 0.14 1.23 -10.30
CA ASN A 339 -0.56 2.32 -9.59
C ASN A 339 -2.01 2.61 -10.04
N GLN A 340 -2.55 1.95 -11.06
CA GLN A 340 -3.79 2.32 -11.75
C GLN A 340 -5.05 2.17 -10.88
N ALA A 341 -5.40 0.95 -10.42
CA ALA A 341 -6.62 0.74 -9.66
C ALA A 341 -6.48 1.00 -8.16
N CYS A 342 -5.30 1.22 -7.66
CA CYS A 342 -5.06 1.64 -6.28
C CYS A 342 -4.89 3.16 -6.19
N LEU A 343 -3.75 3.71 -6.58
CA LEU A 343 -3.41 5.12 -6.40
C LEU A 343 -4.31 6.05 -7.23
N ASP A 344 -4.46 5.78 -8.54
CA ASP A 344 -5.25 6.64 -9.43
C ASP A 344 -6.74 6.65 -9.06
N HIS A 345 -7.29 5.52 -8.57
CA HIS A 345 -8.67 5.47 -8.07
C HIS A 345 -8.86 6.41 -6.88
N VAL A 346 -7.93 6.39 -5.91
CA VAL A 346 -8.01 7.25 -4.72
C VAL A 346 -7.94 8.73 -5.10
N PHE A 347 -7.05 9.10 -6.02
CA PHE A 347 -6.98 10.48 -6.55
C PHE A 347 -8.25 10.90 -7.32
N GLN A 348 -8.99 9.95 -7.88
CA GLN A 348 -10.29 10.20 -8.51
C GLN A 348 -11.48 10.10 -7.53
N ASN A 349 -11.23 10.06 -6.22
CA ASN A 349 -12.25 9.83 -5.18
C ASN A 349 -13.04 8.52 -5.34
N LYS A 350 -12.42 7.51 -5.97
CA LYS A 350 -12.95 6.15 -6.08
C LYS A 350 -12.36 5.27 -4.98
N ARG A 351 -13.11 4.24 -4.59
CA ARG A 351 -12.58 3.18 -3.75
C ARG A 351 -11.41 2.49 -4.46
N ALA A 352 -10.31 2.24 -3.73
CA ALA A 352 -9.19 1.49 -4.25
C ALA A 352 -9.60 0.07 -4.67
N SER A 353 -8.86 -0.47 -5.62
CA SER A 353 -8.87 -1.87 -6.04
C SER A 353 -7.48 -2.24 -6.54
N CYS A 354 -7.31 -3.36 -7.22
CA CYS A 354 -6.04 -3.75 -7.81
C CYS A 354 -6.27 -4.40 -9.18
N LEU A 355 -5.46 -4.06 -10.18
CA LEU A 355 -5.58 -4.63 -11.53
C LEU A 355 -5.36 -6.16 -11.55
N VAL A 356 -4.48 -6.66 -10.69
CA VAL A 356 -4.20 -8.10 -10.59
C VAL A 356 -5.08 -8.80 -9.55
N ASN A 357 -5.81 -8.06 -8.72
CA ASN A 357 -6.76 -8.58 -7.72
C ASN A 357 -7.99 -7.68 -7.61
N PRO A 358 -9.00 -7.83 -8.48
CA PRO A 358 -10.20 -6.99 -8.46
C PRO A 358 -11.03 -7.12 -7.17
N ARG A 359 -10.83 -8.18 -6.38
CA ARG A 359 -11.47 -8.36 -5.06
C ARG A 359 -10.92 -7.41 -3.98
N ALA A 360 -9.73 -6.87 -4.18
CA ALA A 360 -9.12 -5.96 -3.23
C ALA A 360 -10.03 -4.76 -2.94
N CYS A 361 -10.29 -4.50 -1.67
CA CYS A 361 -11.27 -3.54 -1.13
C CYS A 361 -12.75 -3.85 -1.47
N HIS A 362 -13.03 -5.01 -2.10
CA HIS A 362 -14.37 -5.52 -2.43
C HIS A 362 -14.64 -6.90 -1.80
N GLU A 363 -13.94 -7.25 -0.72
CA GLU A 363 -13.96 -8.56 -0.07
C GLU A 363 -15.37 -9.01 0.37
N THR A 364 -16.25 -8.06 0.71
CA THR A 364 -17.64 -8.35 1.11
C THR A 364 -18.60 -8.48 -0.06
N GLU A 365 -18.21 -8.06 -1.25
CA GLU A 365 -19.05 -7.97 -2.44
C GLU A 365 -18.69 -9.03 -3.49
N LEU A 366 -17.38 -9.19 -3.77
CA LEU A 366 -16.87 -10.14 -4.75
C LEU A 366 -16.41 -11.44 -4.06
N LYS A 367 -17.36 -12.20 -3.56
CA LYS A 367 -17.10 -13.49 -2.93
C LYS A 367 -17.02 -14.59 -3.99
N ILE A 368 -15.95 -15.38 -3.92
CA ILE A 368 -15.79 -16.58 -4.74
C ILE A 368 -16.35 -17.75 -3.93
N GLU A 369 -17.59 -18.12 -4.19
CA GLU A 369 -18.27 -19.21 -3.50
C GLU A 369 -18.39 -20.43 -4.41
N PRO A 370 -18.22 -21.66 -3.89
CA PRO A 370 -18.42 -22.88 -4.68
C PRO A 370 -19.83 -22.93 -5.30
N THR A 371 -19.90 -23.35 -6.55
CA THR A 371 -21.19 -23.53 -7.22
C THR A 371 -21.90 -24.79 -6.74
N ARG A 372 -23.23 -24.73 -6.66
CA ARG A 372 -24.07 -25.92 -6.39
C ARG A 372 -24.37 -26.73 -7.66
N VAL A 373 -24.21 -26.09 -8.83
CA VAL A 373 -24.49 -26.69 -10.15
C VAL A 373 -23.27 -26.51 -11.02
N PRO A 374 -22.30 -27.45 -11.00
CA PRO A 374 -21.14 -27.42 -11.90
C PRO A 374 -21.58 -27.46 -13.37
N LYS A 375 -20.97 -26.60 -14.19
CA LYS A 375 -21.16 -26.53 -15.63
C LYS A 375 -19.86 -26.87 -16.36
N ARG A 376 -19.96 -27.29 -17.62
CA ARG A 376 -18.85 -27.34 -18.57
C ARG A 376 -18.78 -26.02 -19.30
N ILE A 377 -17.70 -25.28 -19.15
CA ILE A 377 -17.58 -23.92 -19.67
C ILE A 377 -16.33 -23.81 -20.55
N ALA A 378 -16.50 -23.35 -21.79
CA ALA A 378 -15.39 -22.99 -22.65
C ALA A 378 -15.09 -21.49 -22.48
N VAL A 379 -13.82 -21.15 -22.28
CA VAL A 379 -13.32 -19.76 -22.29
C VAL A 379 -12.39 -19.60 -23.49
N ILE A 380 -12.70 -18.68 -24.40
CA ILE A 380 -11.97 -18.49 -25.64
C ILE A 380 -11.08 -17.24 -25.53
N GLY A 381 -9.77 -17.47 -25.57
CA GLY A 381 -8.73 -16.46 -25.41
C GLY A 381 -8.04 -16.55 -24.06
N ALA A 382 -6.75 -16.89 -24.03
CA ALA A 382 -5.90 -16.99 -22.84
C ALA A 382 -5.16 -15.68 -22.49
N GLY A 383 -5.73 -14.54 -22.85
CA GLY A 383 -5.30 -13.23 -22.36
C GLY A 383 -5.68 -12.99 -20.89
N PRO A 384 -5.34 -11.84 -20.29
CA PRO A 384 -5.63 -11.55 -18.87
C PRO A 384 -7.09 -11.78 -18.48
N ALA A 385 -8.05 -11.37 -19.31
CA ALA A 385 -9.48 -11.55 -19.04
C ALA A 385 -9.88 -13.03 -19.02
N GLY A 386 -9.44 -13.82 -20.02
CA GLY A 386 -9.76 -15.25 -20.09
C GLY A 386 -9.10 -16.05 -18.98
N MET A 387 -7.84 -15.77 -18.64
CA MET A 387 -7.15 -16.42 -17.53
C MET A 387 -7.84 -16.14 -16.18
N ALA A 388 -8.21 -14.88 -15.92
CA ALA A 388 -8.93 -14.52 -14.69
C ALA A 388 -10.32 -15.16 -14.62
N CYS A 389 -11.05 -15.18 -15.74
CA CYS A 389 -12.36 -15.84 -15.84
C CYS A 389 -12.24 -17.35 -15.60
N ALA A 390 -11.35 -18.02 -16.33
CA ALA A 390 -11.18 -19.46 -16.27
C ALA A 390 -10.76 -19.92 -14.86
N SER A 391 -9.76 -19.27 -14.25
CA SER A 391 -9.32 -19.61 -12.90
C SER A 391 -10.41 -19.37 -11.85
N THR A 392 -11.18 -18.27 -11.96
CA THR A 392 -12.30 -17.99 -11.03
C THR A 392 -13.43 -19.01 -11.17
N LEU A 393 -13.76 -19.40 -12.38
CA LEU A 393 -14.76 -20.43 -12.64
C LEU A 393 -14.30 -21.80 -12.11
N GLY A 394 -13.02 -22.16 -12.32
CA GLY A 394 -12.43 -23.39 -11.77
C GLY A 394 -12.43 -23.38 -10.23
N GLU A 395 -12.07 -22.26 -9.59
CA GLU A 395 -12.12 -22.10 -8.14
C GLU A 395 -13.54 -22.27 -7.58
N ARG A 396 -14.55 -21.87 -8.35
CA ARG A 396 -15.96 -22.08 -8.01
C ARG A 396 -16.45 -23.52 -8.26
N GLY A 397 -15.64 -24.40 -8.86
CA GLY A 397 -15.96 -25.81 -9.08
C GLY A 397 -16.63 -26.13 -10.42
N HIS A 398 -16.57 -25.22 -11.41
CA HIS A 398 -16.96 -25.53 -12.80
C HIS A 398 -15.86 -26.34 -13.50
N ARG A 399 -16.23 -27.10 -14.53
CA ARG A 399 -15.32 -27.79 -15.45
C ARG A 399 -14.98 -26.82 -16.58
N VAL A 400 -13.77 -26.28 -16.59
CA VAL A 400 -13.40 -25.18 -17.49
C VAL A 400 -12.34 -25.65 -18.47
N THR A 401 -12.57 -25.36 -19.76
CA THR A 401 -11.58 -25.48 -20.84
C THR A 401 -11.23 -24.07 -21.32
N LEU A 402 -9.96 -23.68 -21.21
CA LEU A 402 -9.41 -22.42 -21.72
C LEU A 402 -8.70 -22.68 -23.04
N ILE A 403 -9.17 -22.06 -24.11
CA ILE A 403 -8.71 -22.30 -25.48
C ILE A 403 -8.07 -21.04 -26.06
N ASP A 404 -6.89 -21.19 -26.67
CA ASP A 404 -6.23 -20.08 -27.38
C ASP A 404 -5.48 -20.61 -28.64
N ARG A 405 -5.49 -19.83 -29.69
CA ARG A 405 -4.74 -20.11 -30.93
C ARG A 405 -3.23 -19.94 -30.77
N ALA A 406 -2.79 -19.14 -29.77
CA ALA A 406 -1.37 -18.94 -29.46
C ALA A 406 -0.77 -20.19 -28.81
N ASP A 407 0.55 -20.24 -28.74
CA ASP A 407 1.32 -21.33 -28.14
C ASP A 407 1.65 -21.07 -26.67
N GLU A 408 1.35 -19.87 -26.16
CA GLU A 408 1.49 -19.50 -24.75
C GLU A 408 0.31 -18.68 -24.23
N ILE A 409 0.08 -18.70 -22.92
CA ILE A 409 -0.90 -17.85 -22.25
C ILE A 409 -0.39 -16.40 -22.21
N GLY A 410 -1.31 -15.43 -22.09
CA GLY A 410 -0.99 -14.02 -21.87
C GLY A 410 -1.52 -13.06 -22.91
N GLY A 411 -1.77 -13.52 -24.14
CA GLY A 411 -2.28 -12.67 -25.22
C GLY A 411 -1.41 -11.42 -25.43
N GLN A 412 -2.02 -10.23 -25.51
CA GLN A 412 -1.29 -8.97 -25.69
C GLN A 412 -0.38 -8.62 -24.49
N PHE A 413 -0.56 -9.22 -23.32
CA PHE A 413 0.31 -9.04 -22.18
C PHE A 413 1.74 -9.54 -22.46
N ASN A 414 1.90 -10.50 -23.37
CA ASN A 414 3.20 -10.98 -23.86
C ASN A 414 4.00 -9.92 -24.62
N VAL A 415 3.32 -8.95 -25.24
CA VAL A 415 3.96 -7.78 -25.85
C VAL A 415 4.30 -6.76 -24.79
N ALA A 416 3.35 -6.47 -23.90
CA ALA A 416 3.53 -5.48 -22.84
C ALA A 416 4.69 -5.81 -21.88
N LYS A 417 4.90 -7.09 -21.53
CA LYS A 417 5.99 -7.54 -20.65
C LYS A 417 7.40 -7.31 -21.20
N ARG A 418 7.53 -7.09 -22.54
CA ARG A 418 8.81 -6.85 -23.21
C ARG A 418 9.24 -5.38 -23.20
N ILE A 419 8.36 -4.47 -22.80
CA ILE A 419 8.65 -3.04 -22.71
C ILE A 419 9.61 -2.82 -21.53
N PRO A 420 10.77 -2.16 -21.71
CA PRO A 420 11.71 -1.85 -20.64
C PRO A 420 11.01 -1.19 -19.43
N GLY A 421 11.30 -1.65 -18.22
CA GLY A 421 10.66 -1.19 -16.99
C GLY A 421 9.31 -1.86 -16.68
N LYS A 422 8.86 -2.85 -17.49
CA LYS A 422 7.64 -3.63 -17.23
C LYS A 422 7.89 -5.11 -16.97
N GLU A 423 9.08 -5.45 -16.51
CA GLU A 423 9.51 -6.82 -16.22
C GLU A 423 8.61 -7.51 -15.18
N GLU A 424 7.98 -6.74 -14.28
CA GLU A 424 7.01 -7.26 -13.30
C GLU A 424 5.80 -7.97 -13.95
N PHE A 425 5.52 -7.69 -15.23
CA PHE A 425 4.40 -8.32 -15.94
C PHE A 425 4.63 -9.83 -16.18
N HIS A 426 5.87 -10.31 -16.18
CA HIS A 426 6.17 -11.75 -16.18
C HIS A 426 5.56 -12.45 -14.96
N GLU A 427 5.50 -11.78 -13.82
CA GLU A 427 4.94 -12.35 -12.59
C GLU A 427 3.43 -12.63 -12.69
N THR A 428 2.70 -11.79 -13.43
CA THR A 428 1.27 -12.02 -13.67
C THR A 428 1.06 -13.32 -14.47
N LEU A 429 1.88 -13.58 -15.49
CA LEU A 429 1.78 -14.81 -16.28
C LEU A 429 2.23 -16.03 -15.46
N ARG A 430 3.28 -15.91 -14.66
CA ARG A 430 3.69 -16.94 -13.70
C ARG A 430 2.53 -17.31 -12.77
N TYR A 431 1.91 -16.31 -12.13
CA TYR A 431 0.78 -16.50 -11.24
C TYR A 431 -0.37 -17.24 -11.91
N PHE A 432 -0.84 -16.76 -13.09
CA PHE A 432 -1.94 -17.42 -13.80
C PHE A 432 -1.59 -18.81 -14.29
N GLY A 433 -0.35 -19.07 -14.69
CA GLY A 433 0.09 -20.40 -15.07
C GLY A 433 -0.02 -21.42 -13.91
N HIS A 434 0.23 -20.98 -12.65
CA HIS A 434 -0.02 -21.80 -11.46
C HIS A 434 -1.51 -21.87 -11.13
N GLN A 435 -2.21 -20.75 -11.17
CA GLN A 435 -3.60 -20.66 -10.77
C GLN A 435 -4.51 -21.54 -11.66
N LEU A 436 -4.30 -21.53 -12.98
CA LEU A 436 -5.05 -22.38 -13.91
C LEU A 436 -4.86 -23.88 -13.59
N ARG A 437 -3.63 -24.31 -13.29
CA ARG A 437 -3.35 -25.71 -12.88
C ARG A 437 -3.99 -26.05 -11.55
N ASP A 438 -3.83 -25.19 -10.54
CA ASP A 438 -4.34 -25.42 -9.19
C ASP A 438 -5.87 -25.48 -9.14
N THR A 439 -6.56 -24.79 -10.06
CA THR A 439 -8.02 -24.77 -10.19
C THR A 439 -8.56 -25.82 -11.19
N GLY A 440 -7.70 -26.66 -11.75
CA GLY A 440 -8.09 -27.77 -12.64
C GLY A 440 -8.62 -27.32 -14.00
N VAL A 441 -8.21 -26.15 -14.47
CA VAL A 441 -8.58 -25.66 -15.82
C VAL A 441 -7.82 -26.45 -16.89
N GLU A 442 -8.56 -27.05 -17.83
CA GLU A 442 -7.99 -27.67 -19.02
C GLU A 442 -7.52 -26.58 -19.98
N LEU A 443 -6.22 -26.55 -20.27
CA LEU A 443 -5.62 -25.53 -21.14
C LEU A 443 -5.32 -26.15 -22.52
N ARG A 444 -5.95 -25.60 -23.56
CA ARG A 444 -5.76 -26.00 -25.00
C ARG A 444 -5.16 -24.82 -25.75
N LEU A 445 -3.87 -24.87 -25.96
CA LEU A 445 -3.12 -23.90 -26.77
C LEU A 445 -2.94 -24.43 -28.21
N ARG A 446 -2.61 -23.52 -29.15
CA ARG A 446 -2.49 -23.80 -30.59
C ARG A 446 -3.79 -24.33 -31.20
N GLU A 447 -4.91 -23.99 -30.59
CA GLU A 447 -6.24 -24.46 -31.05
C GLU A 447 -7.14 -23.25 -31.35
N ASN A 448 -7.64 -23.19 -32.56
CA ASN A 448 -8.55 -22.14 -33.01
C ASN A 448 -9.99 -22.61 -32.79
N ALA A 449 -10.66 -22.00 -31.79
CA ALA A 449 -12.05 -22.33 -31.51
C ALA A 449 -12.98 -21.78 -32.60
N ASP A 450 -13.71 -22.64 -33.25
CA ASP A 450 -14.80 -22.29 -34.15
C ASP A 450 -16.18 -22.72 -33.61
N VAL A 451 -17.24 -22.30 -34.32
CA VAL A 451 -18.62 -22.56 -33.86
C VAL A 451 -18.95 -24.04 -33.85
N ALA A 452 -18.45 -24.84 -34.81
CA ALA A 452 -18.71 -26.28 -34.91
C ALA A 452 -18.07 -27.00 -33.70
N MET A 453 -16.79 -26.75 -33.45
CA MET A 453 -16.07 -27.29 -32.28
C MET A 453 -16.76 -26.99 -30.96
N LEU A 454 -17.25 -25.74 -30.78
CA LEU A 454 -17.91 -25.35 -29.54
C LEU A 454 -19.29 -26.00 -29.37
N ARG A 455 -20.05 -26.22 -30.45
CA ARG A 455 -21.32 -26.93 -30.41
C ARG A 455 -21.13 -28.42 -30.14
N ASP A 456 -20.15 -29.04 -30.79
CA ASP A 456 -19.86 -30.47 -30.64
C ASP A 456 -19.16 -30.78 -29.32
N GLY A 457 -18.50 -29.77 -28.70
CA GLY A 457 -17.77 -29.89 -27.45
C GLY A 457 -18.63 -30.13 -26.22
N GLY A 458 -19.97 -30.00 -26.31
CA GLY A 458 -20.91 -30.24 -25.20
C GLY A 458 -20.72 -29.29 -24.03
N TYR A 459 -20.39 -28.04 -24.28
CA TYR A 459 -20.28 -26.97 -23.29
C TYR A 459 -21.67 -26.40 -22.98
N ASP A 460 -21.93 -26.18 -21.66
CA ASP A 460 -23.16 -25.55 -21.21
C ASP A 460 -23.13 -24.01 -21.46
N GLU A 461 -21.94 -23.41 -21.38
CA GLU A 461 -21.72 -21.99 -21.62
C GLU A 461 -20.38 -21.74 -22.31
N VAL A 462 -20.33 -20.64 -23.07
CA VAL A 462 -19.11 -20.18 -23.75
C VAL A 462 -18.85 -18.71 -23.38
N VAL A 463 -17.64 -18.42 -22.90
CA VAL A 463 -17.16 -17.07 -22.61
C VAL A 463 -16.16 -16.63 -23.69
N VAL A 464 -16.45 -15.54 -24.39
CA VAL A 464 -15.58 -14.98 -25.41
C VAL A 464 -14.69 -13.90 -24.80
N ALA A 465 -13.39 -14.16 -24.73
CA ALA A 465 -12.36 -13.29 -24.18
C ALA A 465 -11.18 -13.06 -25.15
N THR A 466 -11.49 -13.01 -26.47
CA THR A 466 -10.51 -12.96 -27.57
C THR A 466 -9.72 -11.65 -27.69
N GLY A 467 -10.04 -10.65 -26.86
CA GLY A 467 -9.34 -9.38 -26.83
C GLY A 467 -9.69 -8.47 -28.02
N VAL A 468 -8.72 -7.66 -28.42
CA VAL A 468 -8.88 -6.67 -29.51
C VAL A 468 -7.78 -6.86 -30.56
N THR A 469 -8.08 -6.45 -31.77
CA THR A 469 -7.10 -6.34 -32.86
C THR A 469 -6.67 -4.87 -32.96
N PRO A 470 -5.36 -4.56 -33.11
CA PRO A 470 -4.92 -3.19 -33.34
C PRO A 470 -5.64 -2.57 -34.55
N ARG A 471 -6.05 -1.32 -34.40
CA ARG A 471 -6.65 -0.59 -35.51
C ARG A 471 -5.57 -0.29 -36.55
N GLN A 472 -5.81 -0.66 -37.80
CA GLN A 472 -5.00 -0.16 -38.90
C GLN A 472 -5.28 1.35 -39.05
N VAL A 473 -4.24 2.14 -39.07
CA VAL A 473 -4.32 3.60 -39.27
C VAL A 473 -4.03 3.85 -40.71
N ASP A 474 -4.99 4.48 -41.40
CA ASP A 474 -4.86 4.88 -42.81
C ASP A 474 -4.53 6.38 -42.86
N PHE A 475 -3.32 6.71 -43.31
CA PHE A 475 -2.83 8.06 -43.58
C PHE A 475 -1.83 8.00 -44.79
N PRO A 476 -1.59 9.11 -45.49
CA PRO A 476 -0.64 9.13 -46.60
C PRO A 476 0.74 8.59 -46.18
N GLY A 477 1.18 7.49 -46.81
CA GLY A 477 2.44 6.82 -46.50
C GLY A 477 2.36 5.73 -45.42
N SER A 478 1.17 5.38 -44.90
CA SER A 478 1.01 4.28 -43.93
C SER A 478 1.34 2.90 -44.51
N ASP A 479 1.41 2.77 -45.82
CA ASP A 479 1.81 1.59 -46.57
C ASP A 479 3.31 1.49 -46.85
N ASP A 480 4.10 2.52 -46.48
CA ASP A 480 5.57 2.48 -46.57
C ASP A 480 6.13 1.39 -45.66
N PRO A 481 6.98 0.47 -46.17
CA PRO A 481 7.54 -0.63 -45.36
C PRO A 481 8.40 -0.19 -44.17
N ARG A 482 8.74 1.08 -44.04
CA ARG A 482 9.41 1.70 -42.88
C ARG A 482 8.43 2.08 -41.76
N VAL A 483 7.13 2.11 -42.03
CA VAL A 483 6.08 2.35 -41.05
C VAL A 483 5.72 1.03 -40.40
N LEU A 484 6.01 0.95 -39.08
CA LEU A 484 5.68 -0.21 -38.26
C LEU A 484 4.29 0.00 -37.66
N GLY A 485 3.41 -0.97 -37.83
CA GLY A 485 2.06 -1.02 -37.27
C GLY A 485 2.03 -1.57 -35.84
#